data_b0aa584ce89ff2051a24a18b19ad93b6
#
_entry.id   b0aa584ce89ff2051a24a18b19ad93b6
#
_cell.length_a   1.000
_cell.length_b   1.000
_cell.length_c   1.000
_cell.angle_alpha   90.00
_cell.angle_beta   90.00
_cell.angle_gamma   90.00
#
_symmetry.space_group_name_H-M   'P 1'
#
loop_
_entity.id
_entity.type
_entity.pdbx_description
1 polymer ?
#
loop_
_entity_poly.entity_id
_entity_poly.type
_entity_poly.pdbx_seq_one_letter_code
_entity_poly.pdbx_strand_id
1 'polypeptide(L)'
;MCWAERVLFLYLWFGGDCRVKTEISFRESVERMFDRAVRLIDLPAGLEEKIRICNATYTVRFGVRLRGEIKSFTGYRSVHSEHMEPVKGGIRYSLGVNQDEVEALAALMTFKCALVDTPFGGSKGGLCIDPTLYEEHELELITRRFAYELIKRDLIHPSQNVPAPDMGTGQREMAWIADQYARMNTTDINAKACVTGKPMNAGGIAGRVEATGRGVQYALQEFFREPLDLQRAGLSGSLEGKRVIVQGLGNVGFHAAKFLSQEDGAKIIAVIERDGALINETGLNVEGVADWRNTTGGLKDYPDAVFVPEGAKLLEHDCDILIPAALEGVINLENAARIKAPLIIEAANGPVTAGADEILREKGCVIIPDMYANAGGVTVSYFEWVKNLSHIRFGRMQRRQEEARSLMLLDELERLSTQMGADWSMSADFKKRFVQGAGELELVRSGLDDTMRAAMQAMRALWHSDQNVTDLRIAAYLVAIRKVAESYQKKGL
;
A
#
# COMPACT_ATOMS: atom_id res chain seq x y z
N MET A 1 21.41 -28.05 44.67
CA MET A 1 22.50 -27.94 43.71
C MET A 1 22.10 -28.75 42.50
N CYS A 2 21.60 -28.21 41.70
CA CYS A 2 21.38 -27.27 40.62
C CYS A 2 21.64 -27.96 39.27
N TRP A 3 20.55 -28.10 38.55
CA TRP A 3 20.46 -28.68 37.20
C TRP A 3 21.13 -27.82 36.10
N ALA A 4 21.80 -26.74 36.48
CA ALA A 4 22.36 -25.75 35.57
C ALA A 4 23.77 -26.07 35.04
N GLU A 5 24.49 -27.03 35.60
CA GLU A 5 25.89 -27.28 35.20
C GLU A 5 26.09 -28.42 34.18
N ARG A 6 25.05 -29.12 33.77
CA ARG A 6 25.17 -30.21 32.76
C ARG A 6 24.89 -29.79 31.31
N VAL A 7 24.42 -28.57 31.05
CA VAL A 7 24.14 -28.09 29.70
C VAL A 7 25.35 -27.36 29.07
N LEU A 8 26.33 -26.95 29.90
CA LEU A 8 27.48 -26.18 29.43
C LEU A 8 28.64 -27.00 28.84
N PHE A 9 28.63 -28.32 28.93
CA PHE A 9 29.74 -29.18 28.48
C PHE A 9 29.53 -29.85 27.12
N LEU A 10 28.37 -29.68 26.46
CA LEU A 10 28.07 -30.22 25.13
C LEU A 10 28.24 -29.20 24.00
N TYR A 11 28.59 -27.96 24.32
CA TYR A 11 28.69 -26.85 23.34
C TYR A 11 30.10 -26.60 22.74
N LEU A 12 31.09 -27.41 23.12
CA LEU A 12 32.49 -27.17 22.70
C LEU A 12 33.06 -28.14 21.66
N TRP A 13 32.21 -28.96 21.01
CA TRP A 13 32.76 -29.94 20.04
C TRP A 13 32.18 -29.93 18.62
N PHE A 14 31.31 -29.01 18.29
CA PHE A 14 30.93 -28.74 16.90
C PHE A 14 31.11 -27.23 16.60
N GLY A 15 32.28 -26.91 16.04
CA GLY A 15 32.57 -25.57 15.53
C GLY A 15 31.77 -25.28 14.26
N GLY A 16 30.48 -25.07 14.40
CA GLY A 16 29.59 -24.43 13.44
C GLY A 16 28.86 -23.32 14.19
N ASP A 17 29.00 -22.09 13.70
CA ASP A 17 28.36 -20.89 14.24
C ASP A 17 26.82 -21.01 14.04
N CYS A 18 26.20 -21.86 14.88
CA CYS A 18 24.75 -22.04 14.89
C CYS A 18 24.13 -20.88 15.69
N ARG A 19 24.26 -19.65 15.19
CA ARG A 19 23.44 -18.53 15.66
C ARG A 19 21.99 -18.87 15.31
N VAL A 20 21.20 -19.18 16.31
CA VAL A 20 19.75 -19.23 16.17
C VAL A 20 19.35 -17.85 15.62
N LYS A 21 18.97 -17.78 14.35
CA LYS A 21 18.43 -16.55 13.75
C LYS A 21 17.15 -16.22 14.51
N THR A 22 17.17 -15.18 15.33
CA THR A 22 15.99 -14.67 16.02
C THR A 22 15.34 -13.61 15.14
N GLU A 23 14.01 -13.57 15.14
CA GLU A 23 13.27 -12.49 14.47
C GLU A 23 13.65 -11.15 15.09
N ILE A 24 13.93 -10.17 14.21
CA ILE A 24 14.23 -8.80 14.60
C ILE A 24 12.97 -7.94 14.57
N SER A 25 12.97 -6.82 15.30
CA SER A 25 11.85 -5.89 15.30
C SER A 25 11.57 -5.32 13.90
N PHE A 26 10.34 -4.83 13.71
CA PHE A 26 9.96 -4.17 12.45
C PHE A 26 10.85 -2.96 12.13
N ARG A 27 11.16 -2.13 13.14
CA ARG A 27 12.10 -1.01 13.02
C ARG A 27 13.47 -1.47 12.56
N GLU A 28 14.02 -2.48 13.22
CA GLU A 28 15.34 -3.03 12.88
C GLU A 28 15.36 -3.64 11.47
N SER A 29 14.24 -4.20 11.01
CA SER A 29 14.08 -4.70 9.64
C SER A 29 14.17 -3.56 8.62
N VAL A 30 13.49 -2.43 8.87
CA VAL A 30 13.54 -1.25 8.01
C VAL A 30 14.96 -0.66 7.97
N GLU A 31 15.62 -0.52 9.13
CA GLU A 31 16.99 -0.03 9.23
C GLU A 31 17.98 -0.94 8.48
N ARG A 32 17.84 -2.26 8.60
CA ARG A 32 18.69 -3.24 7.89
C ARG A 32 18.54 -3.15 6.37
N MET A 33 17.32 -2.94 5.86
CA MET A 33 17.10 -2.76 4.43
C MET A 33 17.69 -1.45 3.91
N PHE A 34 17.55 -0.37 4.69
CA PHE A 34 18.21 0.90 4.40
C PHE A 34 19.72 0.74 4.34
N ASP A 35 20.33 0.08 5.32
CA ASP A 35 21.79 -0.17 5.38
C ASP A 35 22.31 -0.96 4.19
N ARG A 36 21.56 -1.96 3.73
CA ARG A 36 21.91 -2.74 2.54
C ARG A 36 21.94 -1.87 1.28
N ALA A 37 20.96 -1.00 1.13
CA ALA A 37 20.87 -0.11 -0.03
C ALA A 37 21.93 1.00 0.01
N VAL A 38 22.11 1.65 1.16
CA VAL A 38 23.02 2.80 1.29
C VAL A 38 24.47 2.43 0.99
N ARG A 39 24.89 1.22 1.29
CA ARG A 39 26.24 0.72 0.93
C ARG A 39 26.51 0.68 -0.57
N LEU A 40 25.49 0.76 -1.40
CA LEU A 40 25.58 0.77 -2.88
C LEU A 40 25.43 2.18 -3.46
N ILE A 41 25.40 3.22 -2.62
CA ILE A 41 25.28 4.62 -3.03
C ILE A 41 26.45 5.40 -2.46
N ASP A 42 27.07 6.24 -3.28
CA ASP A 42 28.02 7.24 -2.80
C ASP A 42 27.24 8.50 -2.40
N LEU A 43 27.11 8.74 -1.09
CA LEU A 43 26.41 9.88 -0.54
C LEU A 43 27.41 10.85 0.11
N PRO A 44 27.19 12.17 0.04
CA PRO A 44 27.97 13.13 0.82
C PRO A 44 28.01 12.79 2.31
N ALA A 45 29.13 13.11 2.96
CA ALA A 45 29.32 12.85 4.38
C ALA A 45 28.19 13.46 5.23
N GLY A 46 27.59 12.65 6.10
CA GLY A 46 26.48 13.05 6.99
C GLY A 46 25.09 12.98 6.35
N LEU A 47 24.96 12.91 5.01
CA LEU A 47 23.65 12.84 4.36
C LEU A 47 22.95 11.51 4.60
N GLU A 48 23.70 10.40 4.69
CA GLU A 48 23.17 9.11 5.08
C GLU A 48 22.45 9.17 6.43
N GLU A 49 23.11 9.72 7.45
CA GLU A 49 22.54 9.87 8.78
C GLU A 49 21.30 10.76 8.77
N LYS A 50 21.35 11.88 8.01
CA LYS A 50 20.20 12.78 7.84
C LYS A 50 18.99 12.10 7.21
N ILE A 51 19.19 11.21 6.25
CA ILE A 51 18.09 10.46 5.60
C ILE A 51 17.55 9.35 6.51
N ARG A 52 18.39 8.79 7.39
CA ARG A 52 18.04 7.69 8.29
C ARG A 52 17.11 8.10 9.42
N ILE A 53 17.34 9.27 10.02
CA ILE A 53 16.68 9.70 11.26
C ILE A 53 15.37 10.45 10.99
N CYS A 54 14.40 10.31 11.89
CA CYS A 54 13.20 11.15 11.89
C CYS A 54 13.54 12.59 12.29
N ASN A 55 12.99 13.56 11.57
CA ASN A 55 13.16 14.97 11.87
C ASN A 55 12.52 15.35 13.23
N ALA A 56 11.32 14.81 13.50
CA ALA A 56 10.61 15.09 14.74
C ALA A 56 9.58 13.99 15.05
N THR A 57 9.40 13.69 16.32
CA THR A 57 8.32 12.86 16.83
C THR A 57 7.61 13.53 17.98
N TYR A 58 6.30 13.64 17.88
CA TYR A 58 5.42 14.26 18.86
C TYR A 58 4.60 13.20 19.58
N THR A 59 4.72 13.17 20.91
CA THR A 59 3.81 12.44 21.79
C THR A 59 2.75 13.37 22.32
N VAL A 60 1.48 13.13 22.05
CA VAL A 60 0.36 13.91 22.56
C VAL A 60 -0.46 13.11 23.53
N ARG A 61 -0.77 13.69 24.69
CA ARG A 61 -1.63 13.10 25.70
C ARG A 61 -2.84 14.01 25.92
N PHE A 62 -4.03 13.44 25.95
CA PHE A 62 -5.26 14.21 26.08
C PHE A 62 -6.34 13.40 26.81
N GLY A 63 -7.30 14.11 27.41
CA GLY A 63 -8.45 13.51 28.07
C GLY A 63 -9.74 13.74 27.29
N VAL A 64 -10.61 12.74 27.31
CA VAL A 64 -11.99 12.82 26.79
C VAL A 64 -12.95 12.32 27.87
N ARG A 65 -14.06 13.04 28.10
CA ARG A 65 -15.13 12.58 29.01
C ARG A 65 -16.01 11.58 28.27
N LEU A 66 -15.96 10.32 28.70
CA LEU A 66 -16.73 9.20 28.15
C LEU A 66 -17.43 8.49 29.30
N ARG A 67 -18.69 8.15 29.12
CA ARG A 67 -19.47 7.36 30.11
C ARG A 67 -19.40 7.96 31.52
N GLY A 68 -19.35 9.29 31.65
CA GLY A 68 -19.27 9.99 32.93
C GLY A 68 -17.87 10.19 33.51
N GLU A 69 -16.83 9.52 32.95
CA GLU A 69 -15.45 9.56 33.43
C GLU A 69 -14.52 10.24 32.43
N ILE A 70 -13.36 10.73 32.90
CA ILE A 70 -12.31 11.24 32.02
C ILE A 70 -11.36 10.08 31.70
N LYS A 71 -11.31 9.67 30.44
CA LYS A 71 -10.32 8.69 29.93
C LYS A 71 -9.17 9.43 29.26
N SER A 72 -7.95 9.01 29.57
CA SER A 72 -6.71 9.55 29.00
C SER A 72 -6.23 8.70 27.84
N PHE A 73 -5.79 9.37 26.76
CA PHE A 73 -5.28 8.73 25.55
C PHE A 73 -3.86 9.23 25.23
N THR A 74 -3.07 8.36 24.62
CA THR A 74 -1.74 8.69 24.12
C THR A 74 -1.71 8.49 22.61
N GLY A 75 -1.33 9.52 21.87
CA GLY A 75 -1.14 9.47 20.43
C GLY A 75 0.24 9.98 20.01
N TYR A 76 0.63 9.62 18.81
CA TYR A 76 1.93 9.95 18.23
C TYR A 76 1.74 10.54 16.83
N ARG A 77 2.66 11.45 16.44
CA ARG A 77 2.84 11.89 15.06
C ARG A 77 4.34 12.08 14.80
N SER A 78 4.91 11.26 13.90
CA SER A 78 6.30 11.38 13.47
C SER A 78 6.37 11.99 12.09
N VAL A 79 7.36 12.88 11.92
CA VAL A 79 7.80 13.46 10.65
C VAL A 79 9.19 12.90 10.38
N HIS A 80 9.31 12.02 9.40
CA HIS A 80 10.61 11.42 9.08
C HIS A 80 11.44 12.35 8.21
N SER A 81 10.90 12.82 7.08
CA SER A 81 11.66 13.63 6.14
C SER A 81 10.81 14.71 5.50
N GLU A 82 11.31 15.94 5.55
CA GLU A 82 10.74 17.13 4.89
C GLU A 82 11.54 17.53 3.64
N HIS A 83 12.14 16.54 2.98
CA HIS A 83 12.79 16.76 1.68
C HIS A 83 11.79 17.29 0.63
N MET A 84 10.53 16.91 0.78
CA MET A 84 9.37 17.46 0.07
C MET A 84 8.26 17.77 1.09
N GLU A 85 7.45 18.79 0.80
CA GLU A 85 6.27 19.17 1.57
C GLU A 85 5.02 19.18 0.69
N PRO A 86 3.86 18.84 1.27
CA PRO A 86 3.65 18.43 2.67
C PRO A 86 4.20 17.03 2.95
N VAL A 87 4.42 16.71 4.23
CA VAL A 87 4.68 15.33 4.62
C VAL A 87 3.39 14.53 4.68
N LYS A 88 3.44 13.25 4.33
CA LYS A 88 2.26 12.38 4.14
C LYS A 88 2.38 11.08 4.91
N GLY A 89 1.29 10.65 5.56
CA GLY A 89 1.23 9.34 6.19
C GLY A 89 -0.04 9.09 6.99
N GLY A 90 -0.45 7.82 7.08
CA GLY A 90 -1.67 7.41 7.76
C GLY A 90 -1.68 7.66 9.26
N ILE A 91 -2.87 7.58 9.87
CA ILE A 91 -3.09 7.54 11.32
C ILE A 91 -3.64 6.16 11.66
N ARG A 92 -2.92 5.40 12.49
CA ARG A 92 -3.27 4.04 12.94
C ARG A 92 -3.95 4.08 14.30
N TYR A 93 -5.03 3.32 14.48
CA TYR A 93 -5.64 3.05 15.77
C TYR A 93 -5.39 1.59 16.14
N SER A 94 -4.54 1.37 17.13
CA SER A 94 -4.17 0.04 17.62
C SER A 94 -3.56 0.14 19.02
N LEU A 95 -3.76 -0.88 19.85
CA LEU A 95 -3.11 -0.97 21.16
C LEU A 95 -1.57 -1.10 21.06
N GLY A 96 -1.06 -1.63 19.93
CA GLY A 96 0.36 -1.78 19.68
C GLY A 96 1.10 -0.49 19.33
N VAL A 97 0.37 0.60 19.03
CA VAL A 97 0.97 1.87 18.62
C VAL A 97 1.93 2.41 19.66
N ASN A 98 3.17 2.58 19.28
CA ASN A 98 4.24 3.17 20.06
C ASN A 98 5.12 4.07 19.19
N GLN A 99 6.08 4.76 19.80
CA GLN A 99 6.95 5.71 19.10
C GLN A 99 7.80 5.02 18.03
N ASP A 100 8.45 3.90 18.37
CA ASP A 100 9.38 3.20 17.46
C ASP A 100 8.66 2.69 16.19
N GLU A 101 7.44 2.15 16.35
CA GLU A 101 6.62 1.71 15.22
C GLU A 101 6.24 2.89 14.32
N VAL A 102 5.81 4.02 14.92
CA VAL A 102 5.39 5.20 14.15
C VAL A 102 6.57 5.82 13.40
N GLU A 103 7.77 5.86 13.98
CA GLU A 103 8.99 6.32 13.32
C GLU A 103 9.39 5.42 12.15
N ALA A 104 9.41 4.11 12.34
CA ALA A 104 9.73 3.16 11.26
C ALA A 104 8.74 3.27 10.09
N LEU A 105 7.44 3.37 10.39
CA LEU A 105 6.41 3.56 9.37
C LEU A 105 6.50 4.93 8.69
N ALA A 106 6.95 5.99 9.39
CA ALA A 106 7.19 7.31 8.79
C ALA A 106 8.37 7.28 7.81
N ALA A 107 9.44 6.53 8.13
CA ALA A 107 10.57 6.30 7.23
C ALA A 107 10.14 5.57 5.96
N LEU A 108 9.37 4.49 6.10
CA LEU A 108 8.80 3.79 4.94
C LEU A 108 7.91 4.70 4.07
N MET A 109 7.15 5.61 4.67
CA MET A 109 6.36 6.58 3.91
C MET A 109 7.22 7.51 3.08
N THR A 110 8.37 8.00 3.60
CA THR A 110 9.34 8.79 2.85
C THR A 110 9.81 8.04 1.61
N PHE A 111 10.30 6.81 1.80
CA PHE A 111 10.85 6.01 0.70
C PHE A 111 9.77 5.60 -0.30
N LYS A 112 8.57 5.26 0.17
CA LYS A 112 7.43 4.94 -0.68
C LYS A 112 7.02 6.12 -1.57
N CYS A 113 6.87 7.34 -1.01
CA CYS A 113 6.53 8.54 -1.77
C CYS A 113 7.61 8.88 -2.80
N ALA A 114 8.88 8.81 -2.40
CA ALA A 114 10.01 9.07 -3.30
C ALA A 114 10.08 8.04 -4.44
N LEU A 115 9.86 6.75 -4.15
CA LEU A 115 9.87 5.68 -5.15
C LEU A 115 8.86 5.93 -6.26
N VAL A 116 7.60 6.20 -5.90
CA VAL A 116 6.50 6.42 -6.86
C VAL A 116 6.36 7.88 -7.29
N ASP A 117 7.38 8.68 -7.07
CA ASP A 117 7.48 10.07 -7.53
C ASP A 117 6.30 10.96 -7.12
N THR A 118 5.73 10.70 -5.96
CA THR A 118 4.75 11.61 -5.36
C THR A 118 5.49 12.69 -4.56
N PRO A 119 5.15 13.99 -4.74
CA PRO A 119 5.89 15.10 -4.14
C PRO A 119 5.54 15.28 -2.65
N PHE A 120 5.77 14.24 -1.86
CA PHE A 120 5.53 14.22 -0.43
C PHE A 120 6.78 13.81 0.33
N GLY A 121 6.99 14.46 1.47
CA GLY A 121 7.81 13.90 2.53
C GLY A 121 7.09 12.77 3.27
N GLY A 122 7.73 12.18 4.27
CA GLY A 122 7.18 11.06 5.02
C GLY A 122 6.76 11.43 6.44
N SER A 123 5.57 11.00 6.82
CA SER A 123 5.09 11.06 8.20
C SER A 123 4.24 9.85 8.55
N LYS A 124 4.00 9.64 9.83
CA LYS A 124 3.07 8.63 10.34
C LYS A 124 2.49 9.10 11.66
N GLY A 125 1.24 8.70 11.92
CA GLY A 125 0.61 8.92 13.22
C GLY A 125 -0.05 7.67 13.75
N GLY A 126 -0.39 7.70 15.03
CA GLY A 126 -1.17 6.65 15.64
C GLY A 126 -1.74 7.06 16.98
N LEU A 127 -2.79 6.37 17.39
CA LEU A 127 -3.43 6.49 18.68
C LEU A 127 -3.47 5.11 19.33
N CYS A 128 -3.00 5.02 20.55
CA CYS A 128 -2.96 3.76 21.33
C CYS A 128 -4.38 3.49 21.87
N ILE A 129 -5.24 2.88 21.03
CA ILE A 129 -6.60 2.45 21.38
C ILE A 129 -6.99 1.18 20.61
N ASP A 130 -7.93 0.42 21.18
CA ASP A 130 -8.72 -0.55 20.43
C ASP A 130 -10.04 0.11 20.01
N PRO A 131 -10.23 0.45 18.71
CA PRO A 131 -11.43 1.16 18.27
C PRO A 131 -12.70 0.33 18.44
N THR A 132 -12.63 -0.99 18.58
CA THR A 132 -13.80 -1.89 18.73
C THR A 132 -14.45 -1.77 20.11
N LEU A 133 -13.74 -1.21 21.09
CA LEU A 133 -14.23 -1.03 22.47
C LEU A 133 -15.08 0.25 22.66
N TYR A 134 -15.19 1.07 21.61
CA TYR A 134 -15.88 2.36 21.64
C TYR A 134 -17.05 2.38 20.67
N GLU A 135 -18.15 2.99 21.10
CA GLU A 135 -19.26 3.30 20.22
C GLU A 135 -18.87 4.40 19.22
N GLU A 136 -19.59 4.51 18.09
CA GLU A 136 -19.27 5.45 17.03
C GLU A 136 -19.15 6.89 17.54
N HIS A 137 -20.12 7.35 18.36
CA HIS A 137 -20.09 8.71 18.91
C HIS A 137 -18.91 8.94 19.88
N GLU A 138 -18.49 7.91 20.64
CA GLU A 138 -17.31 7.98 21.51
C GLU A 138 -16.03 8.08 20.69
N LEU A 139 -15.93 7.25 19.64
CA LEU A 139 -14.79 7.26 18.73
C LEU A 139 -14.68 8.60 17.98
N GLU A 140 -15.83 9.22 17.63
CA GLU A 140 -15.85 10.57 17.07
C GLU A 140 -15.27 11.60 18.05
N LEU A 141 -15.70 11.60 19.31
CA LEU A 141 -15.18 12.50 20.33
C LEU A 141 -13.67 12.35 20.53
N ILE A 142 -13.19 11.10 20.59
CA ILE A 142 -11.76 10.78 20.73
C ILE A 142 -10.99 11.29 19.51
N THR A 143 -11.47 10.99 18.30
CA THR A 143 -10.83 11.38 17.03
C THR A 143 -10.76 12.89 16.87
N ARG A 144 -11.86 13.61 17.14
CA ARG A 144 -11.90 15.08 17.08
C ARG A 144 -10.95 15.71 18.11
N ARG A 145 -10.87 15.15 19.32
CA ARG A 145 -9.95 15.64 20.34
C ARG A 145 -8.51 15.39 19.96
N PHE A 146 -8.18 14.22 19.41
CA PHE A 146 -6.86 13.93 18.89
C PHE A 146 -6.49 14.88 17.73
N ALA A 147 -7.41 15.06 16.78
CA ALA A 147 -7.23 16.00 15.67
C ALA A 147 -7.00 17.43 16.17
N TYR A 148 -7.76 17.90 17.16
CA TYR A 148 -7.53 19.21 17.78
C TYR A 148 -6.09 19.36 18.30
N GLU A 149 -5.55 18.32 18.99
CA GLU A 149 -4.20 18.37 19.53
C GLU A 149 -3.12 18.40 18.41
N LEU A 150 -3.39 17.74 17.28
CA LEU A 150 -2.48 17.75 16.13
C LEU A 150 -2.58 19.06 15.33
N ILE A 151 -3.79 19.57 15.08
CA ILE A 151 -4.03 20.80 14.29
C ILE A 151 -3.37 22.01 14.94
N LYS A 152 -3.50 22.19 16.25
CA LYS A 152 -2.87 23.32 16.94
C LYS A 152 -1.32 23.33 16.92
N ARG A 153 -0.71 22.27 16.35
CA ARG A 153 0.74 22.12 16.21
C ARG A 153 1.15 21.98 14.73
N ASP A 154 0.26 22.29 13.81
CA ASP A 154 0.45 22.13 12.36
C ASP A 154 0.79 20.71 11.91
N LEU A 155 0.47 19.71 12.76
CA LEU A 155 0.63 18.28 12.47
C LEU A 155 -0.54 17.69 11.66
N ILE A 156 -1.55 18.51 11.38
CA ILE A 156 -2.60 18.35 10.37
C ILE A 156 -2.75 19.71 9.70
N HIS A 157 -2.26 19.83 8.46
CA HIS A 157 -2.29 21.06 7.68
C HIS A 157 -2.15 20.75 6.18
N PRO A 158 -2.93 21.41 5.27
CA PRO A 158 -2.88 21.13 3.83
C PRO A 158 -1.49 21.24 3.19
N SER A 159 -0.66 22.16 3.68
CA SER A 159 0.65 22.47 3.09
C SER A 159 1.84 21.91 3.87
N GLN A 160 1.63 21.35 5.07
CA GLN A 160 2.74 20.88 5.92
C GLN A 160 2.63 19.39 6.24
N ASN A 161 1.47 18.90 6.67
CA ASN A 161 1.33 17.53 7.16
C ASN A 161 -0.08 16.98 6.90
N VAL A 162 -0.22 16.06 5.98
CA VAL A 162 -1.49 15.55 5.47
C VAL A 162 -1.70 14.09 5.85
N PRO A 163 -2.51 13.80 6.87
CA PRO A 163 -2.89 12.44 7.25
C PRO A 163 -3.70 11.71 6.19
N ALA A 164 -3.81 10.39 6.39
CA ALA A 164 -4.63 9.47 5.61
C ALA A 164 -5.15 8.34 6.51
N PRO A 165 -6.08 7.49 6.04
CA PRO A 165 -6.46 6.29 6.76
C PRO A 165 -5.30 5.29 6.86
N ASP A 166 -5.32 4.50 7.92
CA ASP A 166 -4.48 3.33 8.15
C ASP A 166 -5.28 2.28 8.95
N MET A 167 -4.62 1.27 9.50
CA MET A 167 -5.28 0.25 10.32
C MET A 167 -6.10 0.90 11.45
N GLY A 168 -7.33 0.44 11.60
CA GLY A 168 -8.27 0.95 12.62
C GLY A 168 -8.90 2.31 12.32
N THR A 169 -8.60 2.94 11.17
CA THR A 169 -9.24 4.18 10.69
C THR A 169 -9.69 4.06 9.24
N GLY A 170 -10.67 4.88 8.86
CA GLY A 170 -11.26 4.86 7.53
C GLY A 170 -11.76 6.23 7.06
N GLN A 171 -12.64 6.20 6.08
CA GLN A 171 -13.25 7.41 5.52
C GLN A 171 -13.99 8.24 6.58
N ARG A 172 -14.61 7.59 7.54
CA ARG A 172 -15.38 8.19 8.63
C ARG A 172 -14.48 9.06 9.52
N GLU A 173 -13.38 8.50 10.00
CA GLU A 173 -12.41 9.21 10.84
C GLU A 173 -11.78 10.38 10.08
N MET A 174 -11.48 10.19 8.80
CA MET A 174 -10.93 11.27 7.96
C MET A 174 -11.95 12.40 7.75
N ALA A 175 -13.24 12.09 7.65
CA ALA A 175 -14.29 13.12 7.58
C ALA A 175 -14.36 13.93 8.88
N TRP A 176 -14.30 13.29 10.05
CA TRP A 176 -14.29 13.98 11.34
C TRP A 176 -13.05 14.86 11.52
N ILE A 177 -11.88 14.40 11.09
CA ILE A 177 -10.64 15.19 11.12
C ILE A 177 -10.74 16.40 10.21
N ALA A 178 -11.25 16.23 8.97
CA ALA A 178 -11.43 17.33 8.02
C ALA A 178 -12.41 18.38 8.53
N ASP A 179 -13.54 17.97 9.11
CA ASP A 179 -14.51 18.87 9.71
C ASP A 179 -13.92 19.60 10.93
N GLN A 180 -13.17 18.89 11.78
CA GLN A 180 -12.49 19.51 12.92
C GLN A 180 -11.47 20.56 12.47
N TYR A 181 -10.70 20.29 11.40
CA TYR A 181 -9.77 21.24 10.82
C TYR A 181 -10.48 22.49 10.30
N ALA A 182 -11.56 22.30 9.51
CA ALA A 182 -12.32 23.41 8.93
C ALA A 182 -12.96 24.32 10.01
N ARG A 183 -13.41 23.75 11.14
CA ARG A 183 -13.94 24.53 12.29
C ARG A 183 -12.88 25.38 12.97
N MET A 184 -11.62 24.92 13.00
CA MET A 184 -10.51 25.66 13.62
C MET A 184 -9.89 26.68 12.68
N ASN A 185 -9.99 26.48 11.36
CA ASN A 185 -9.34 27.28 10.31
C ASN A 185 -10.38 27.76 9.29
N THR A 186 -11.35 28.55 9.74
CA THR A 186 -12.52 28.97 8.96
C THR A 186 -12.21 29.80 7.70
N THR A 187 -11.03 30.38 7.62
CA THR A 187 -10.55 31.18 6.48
C THR A 187 -9.68 30.40 5.49
N ASP A 188 -9.32 29.16 5.82
CA ASP A 188 -8.51 28.34 4.93
C ASP A 188 -9.35 27.73 3.81
N ILE A 189 -9.23 28.28 2.61
CA ILE A 189 -9.90 27.78 1.41
C ILE A 189 -9.47 26.36 1.03
N ASN A 190 -8.28 25.92 1.46
CA ASN A 190 -7.71 24.61 1.22
C ASN A 190 -8.04 23.58 2.31
N ALA A 191 -8.90 23.93 3.28
CA ALA A 191 -9.22 23.08 4.43
C ALA A 191 -9.54 21.62 4.07
N LYS A 192 -10.16 21.38 2.89
CA LYS A 192 -10.47 20.01 2.41
C LYS A 192 -9.23 19.19 2.08
N ALA A 193 -8.09 19.82 1.81
CA ALA A 193 -6.83 19.15 1.49
C ALA A 193 -6.02 18.75 2.75
N CYS A 194 -6.48 19.09 3.95
CA CYS A 194 -5.77 18.78 5.21
C CYS A 194 -5.62 17.29 5.51
N VAL A 195 -6.48 16.44 4.94
CA VAL A 195 -6.41 14.96 5.00
C VAL A 195 -6.88 14.36 3.69
N THR A 196 -6.50 13.10 3.44
CA THR A 196 -6.97 12.31 2.29
C THR A 196 -7.65 11.02 2.73
N GLY A 197 -8.38 10.38 1.81
CA GLY A 197 -9.16 9.19 2.12
C GLY A 197 -10.54 9.51 2.71
N LYS A 198 -11.05 10.72 2.42
CA LYS A 198 -12.39 11.16 2.81
C LYS A 198 -13.49 10.48 1.98
N PRO A 199 -14.74 10.45 2.47
CA PRO A 199 -15.90 10.09 1.65
C PRO A 199 -16.02 11.02 0.42
N MET A 200 -16.63 10.52 -0.65
CA MET A 200 -16.80 11.27 -1.91
C MET A 200 -17.53 12.62 -1.71
N ASN A 201 -18.57 12.64 -0.87
CA ASN A 201 -19.35 13.83 -0.54
C ASN A 201 -18.58 14.84 0.36
N ALA A 202 -17.50 14.40 1.01
CA ALA A 202 -16.62 15.24 1.83
C ALA A 202 -15.33 15.69 1.10
N GLY A 203 -15.24 15.51 -0.21
CA GLY A 203 -14.07 15.88 -1.01
C GLY A 203 -13.11 14.73 -1.31
N GLY A 204 -13.53 13.48 -1.11
CA GLY A 204 -12.81 12.30 -1.53
C GLY A 204 -12.70 12.17 -3.06
N ILE A 205 -11.95 11.20 -3.54
CA ILE A 205 -11.71 10.93 -4.96
C ILE A 205 -12.20 9.53 -5.34
N ALA A 206 -12.73 9.39 -6.56
CA ALA A 206 -13.10 8.09 -7.12
C ALA A 206 -11.87 7.17 -7.21
N GLY A 207 -12.09 5.87 -7.03
CA GLY A 207 -11.00 4.87 -7.09
C GLY A 207 -10.13 4.77 -5.82
N ARG A 208 -10.30 5.64 -4.80
CA ARG A 208 -9.45 5.60 -3.60
C ARG A 208 -9.59 4.30 -2.81
N VAL A 209 -10.79 3.74 -2.76
CA VAL A 209 -11.06 2.48 -2.03
C VAL A 209 -10.31 1.31 -2.67
N GLU A 210 -10.34 1.22 -3.98
CA GLU A 210 -9.69 0.14 -4.73
C GLU A 210 -8.18 0.36 -4.99
N ALA A 211 -7.69 1.58 -4.76
CA ALA A 211 -6.37 2.05 -5.23
C ALA A 211 -5.20 1.14 -4.85
N THR A 212 -5.17 0.62 -3.64
CA THR A 212 -4.05 -0.23 -3.20
C THR A 212 -4.11 -1.60 -3.90
N GLY A 213 -5.27 -2.25 -3.95
CA GLY A 213 -5.44 -3.52 -4.67
C GLY A 213 -5.25 -3.37 -6.18
N ARG A 214 -5.68 -2.25 -6.76
CA ARG A 214 -5.43 -1.90 -8.16
C ARG A 214 -3.93 -1.70 -8.43
N GLY A 215 -3.20 -1.07 -7.50
CA GLY A 215 -1.74 -0.93 -7.57
C GLY A 215 -1.03 -2.29 -7.57
N VAL A 216 -1.47 -3.24 -6.76
CA VAL A 216 -0.97 -4.63 -6.76
C VAL A 216 -1.17 -5.29 -8.12
N GLN A 217 -2.35 -5.13 -8.73
CA GLN A 217 -2.63 -5.64 -10.08
C GLN A 217 -1.69 -5.01 -11.12
N TYR A 218 -1.57 -3.69 -11.14
CA TYR A 218 -0.68 -3.00 -12.09
C TYR A 218 0.79 -3.38 -11.90
N ALA A 219 1.23 -3.59 -10.68
CA ALA A 219 2.58 -4.07 -10.39
C ALA A 219 2.83 -5.47 -10.99
N LEU A 220 1.87 -6.39 -10.86
CA LEU A 220 1.96 -7.72 -11.48
C LEU A 220 1.88 -7.64 -13.00
N GLN A 221 0.96 -6.84 -13.56
CA GLN A 221 0.89 -6.64 -15.01
C GLN A 221 2.20 -6.14 -15.58
N GLU A 222 2.84 -5.15 -14.93
CA GLU A 222 4.13 -4.61 -15.39
C GLU A 222 5.27 -5.60 -15.21
N PHE A 223 5.27 -6.42 -14.14
CA PHE A 223 6.22 -7.51 -13.95
C PHE A 223 6.10 -8.56 -15.07
N PHE A 224 4.86 -8.95 -15.42
CA PHE A 224 4.60 -9.96 -16.45
C PHE A 224 4.83 -9.47 -17.90
N ARG A 225 5.02 -8.17 -18.11
CA ARG A 225 5.42 -7.62 -19.44
C ARG A 225 6.86 -7.86 -19.79
N GLU A 226 7.74 -8.12 -18.81
CA GLU A 226 9.18 -8.26 -19.03
C GLU A 226 9.61 -9.72 -18.95
N PRO A 227 10.01 -10.33 -20.09
CA PRO A 227 10.40 -11.74 -20.11
C PRO A 227 11.56 -12.09 -19.17
N LEU A 228 12.51 -11.17 -18.96
CA LEU A 228 13.64 -11.39 -18.07
C LEU A 228 13.23 -11.44 -16.61
N ASP A 229 12.25 -10.63 -16.19
CA ASP A 229 11.68 -10.68 -14.84
C ASP A 229 11.00 -12.03 -14.58
N LEU A 230 10.23 -12.52 -15.58
CA LEU A 230 9.59 -13.83 -15.51
C LEU A 230 10.60 -14.96 -15.42
N GLN A 231 11.65 -14.90 -16.23
CA GLN A 231 12.73 -15.89 -16.21
C GLN A 231 13.40 -15.96 -14.84
N ARG A 232 13.67 -14.81 -14.19
CA ARG A 232 14.25 -14.75 -12.86
C ARG A 232 13.35 -15.36 -11.79
N ALA A 233 12.04 -15.23 -11.95
CA ALA A 233 11.04 -15.85 -11.08
C ALA A 233 10.71 -17.31 -11.46
N GLY A 234 11.34 -17.88 -12.51
CA GLY A 234 10.99 -19.22 -13.00
C GLY A 234 9.57 -19.33 -13.56
N LEU A 235 8.99 -18.20 -13.98
CA LEU A 235 7.64 -18.10 -14.55
C LEU A 235 7.70 -17.86 -16.05
N SER A 236 6.58 -18.05 -16.74
CA SER A 236 6.45 -17.82 -18.20
C SER A 236 5.01 -17.47 -18.57
N GLY A 237 4.81 -16.89 -19.74
CA GLY A 237 3.47 -16.54 -20.26
C GLY A 237 2.87 -15.29 -19.64
N SER A 238 1.54 -15.19 -19.63
CA SER A 238 0.79 -14.07 -19.08
C SER A 238 0.27 -14.37 -17.66
N LEU A 239 -0.47 -13.43 -17.09
CA LEU A 239 -1.22 -13.64 -15.83
C LEU A 239 -2.38 -14.63 -15.99
N GLU A 240 -2.88 -14.82 -17.20
CA GLU A 240 -3.98 -15.73 -17.46
C GLU A 240 -3.65 -17.16 -17.02
N GLY A 241 -4.54 -17.74 -16.22
CA GLY A 241 -4.40 -19.10 -15.68
C GLY A 241 -3.40 -19.25 -14.54
N LYS A 242 -2.64 -18.21 -14.14
CA LYS A 242 -1.73 -18.27 -12.99
C LYS A 242 -2.48 -18.55 -11.70
N ARG A 243 -1.93 -19.46 -10.91
CA ARG A 243 -2.48 -19.88 -9.61
C ARG A 243 -2.05 -18.92 -8.53
N VAL A 244 -2.99 -18.22 -7.92
CA VAL A 244 -2.74 -17.16 -6.95
C VAL A 244 -3.34 -17.50 -5.61
N ILE A 245 -2.58 -17.33 -4.53
CA ILE A 245 -3.04 -17.41 -3.14
C ILE A 245 -3.04 -16.00 -2.56
N VAL A 246 -4.15 -15.62 -1.93
CA VAL A 246 -4.31 -14.31 -1.28
C VAL A 246 -4.53 -14.49 0.21
N GLN A 247 -3.69 -13.88 1.03
CA GLN A 247 -3.90 -13.82 2.47
C GLN A 247 -4.53 -12.49 2.86
N GLY A 248 -5.71 -12.57 3.43
CA GLY A 248 -6.52 -11.41 3.79
C GLY A 248 -7.41 -10.94 2.66
N LEU A 249 -8.73 -11.04 2.84
CA LEU A 249 -9.74 -10.53 1.90
C LEU A 249 -10.32 -9.19 2.37
N GLY A 250 -9.48 -8.39 3.06
CA GLY A 250 -9.77 -7.01 3.40
C GLY A 250 -9.78 -6.12 2.16
N ASN A 251 -9.75 -4.80 2.35
CA ASN A 251 -9.83 -3.85 1.23
C ASN A 251 -8.79 -4.12 0.13
N VAL A 252 -7.54 -4.39 0.50
CA VAL A 252 -6.43 -4.57 -0.46
C VAL A 252 -6.54 -5.92 -1.16
N GLY A 253 -6.61 -7.01 -0.38
CA GLY A 253 -6.63 -8.37 -0.95
C GLY A 253 -7.88 -8.65 -1.77
N PHE A 254 -9.05 -8.15 -1.36
CA PHE A 254 -10.29 -8.27 -2.13
C PHE A 254 -10.17 -7.63 -3.51
N HIS A 255 -9.73 -6.35 -3.57
CA HIS A 255 -9.62 -5.67 -4.85
C HIS A 255 -8.52 -6.26 -5.73
N ALA A 256 -7.37 -6.64 -5.17
CA ALA A 256 -6.32 -7.31 -5.92
C ALA A 256 -6.80 -8.63 -6.51
N ALA A 257 -7.39 -9.51 -5.69
CA ALA A 257 -7.94 -10.79 -6.13
C ALA A 257 -9.03 -10.64 -7.19
N LYS A 258 -9.98 -9.70 -6.98
CA LYS A 258 -11.05 -9.40 -7.92
C LYS A 258 -10.52 -8.99 -9.28
N PHE A 259 -9.61 -8.02 -9.33
CA PHE A 259 -9.11 -7.50 -10.61
C PHE A 259 -8.25 -8.53 -11.33
N LEU A 260 -7.35 -9.22 -10.62
CA LEU A 260 -6.53 -10.29 -11.21
C LEU A 260 -7.37 -11.40 -11.80
N SER A 261 -8.48 -11.80 -11.14
CA SER A 261 -9.35 -12.84 -11.66
C SER A 261 -10.22 -12.38 -12.82
N GLN A 262 -10.81 -11.18 -12.74
CA GLN A 262 -11.80 -10.71 -13.71
C GLN A 262 -11.19 -10.04 -14.94
N GLU A 263 -10.07 -9.35 -14.78
CA GLU A 263 -9.46 -8.55 -15.84
C GLU A 263 -8.24 -9.26 -16.46
N ASP A 264 -7.49 -10.04 -15.66
CA ASP A 264 -6.25 -10.69 -16.11
C ASP A 264 -6.39 -12.22 -16.25
N GLY A 265 -7.54 -12.81 -15.89
CA GLY A 265 -7.80 -14.24 -16.02
C GLY A 265 -6.99 -15.13 -15.07
N ALA A 266 -6.40 -14.57 -14.01
CA ALA A 266 -5.69 -15.35 -13.00
C ALA A 266 -6.67 -16.19 -12.15
N LYS A 267 -6.23 -17.35 -11.68
CA LYS A 267 -7.01 -18.24 -10.83
C LYS A 267 -6.70 -18.00 -9.37
N ILE A 268 -7.62 -17.43 -8.62
CA ILE A 268 -7.49 -17.30 -7.16
C ILE A 268 -7.82 -18.65 -6.56
N ILE A 269 -6.80 -19.48 -6.32
CA ILE A 269 -7.01 -20.86 -5.85
C ILE A 269 -7.24 -20.95 -4.34
N ALA A 270 -6.75 -19.97 -3.56
CA ALA A 270 -7.01 -19.95 -2.13
C ALA A 270 -7.11 -18.51 -1.59
N VAL A 271 -7.95 -18.36 -0.57
CA VAL A 271 -8.10 -17.17 0.25
C VAL A 271 -7.91 -17.56 1.71
N ILE A 272 -7.02 -16.87 2.40
CA ILE A 272 -6.68 -17.12 3.81
C ILE A 272 -7.22 -15.96 4.65
N GLU A 273 -7.99 -16.26 5.68
CA GLU A 273 -8.53 -15.31 6.66
C GLU A 273 -8.21 -15.77 8.10
N ARG A 274 -8.61 -14.97 9.07
CA ARG A 274 -8.32 -15.23 10.48
C ARG A 274 -8.96 -16.53 11.01
N ASP A 275 -10.13 -16.87 10.50
CA ASP A 275 -10.91 -18.05 10.93
C ASP A 275 -10.58 -19.33 10.15
N GLY A 276 -9.71 -19.26 9.15
CA GLY A 276 -9.30 -20.38 8.30
C GLY A 276 -9.01 -19.96 6.88
N ALA A 277 -9.12 -20.89 5.95
CA ALA A 277 -8.96 -20.59 4.53
C ALA A 277 -9.96 -21.39 3.66
N LEU A 278 -10.20 -20.87 2.47
CA LEU A 278 -10.87 -21.59 1.39
C LEU A 278 -9.86 -21.96 0.32
N ILE A 279 -9.99 -23.17 -0.23
CA ILE A 279 -9.19 -23.62 -1.37
C ILE A 279 -10.07 -24.26 -2.43
N ASN A 280 -9.83 -23.87 -3.70
CA ASN A 280 -10.42 -24.48 -4.89
C ASN A 280 -9.42 -24.35 -6.06
N GLU A 281 -8.83 -25.45 -6.50
CA GLU A 281 -7.81 -25.48 -7.57
C GLU A 281 -8.32 -25.00 -8.93
N THR A 282 -9.63 -24.98 -9.14
CA THR A 282 -10.24 -24.45 -10.37
C THR A 282 -10.44 -22.95 -10.36
N GLY A 283 -10.28 -22.32 -9.19
CA GLY A 283 -10.46 -20.90 -8.92
C GLY A 283 -11.70 -20.59 -8.09
N LEU A 284 -11.59 -19.62 -7.21
CA LEU A 284 -12.63 -19.11 -6.33
C LEU A 284 -13.37 -17.93 -6.99
N ASN A 285 -14.70 -17.86 -6.79
CA ASN A 285 -15.44 -16.64 -7.03
C ASN A 285 -15.20 -15.63 -5.91
N VAL A 286 -14.27 -14.69 -6.15
CA VAL A 286 -13.80 -13.73 -5.12
C VAL A 286 -14.94 -12.88 -4.54
N GLU A 287 -15.87 -12.41 -5.38
CA GLU A 287 -17.02 -11.62 -4.94
C GLU A 287 -17.98 -12.48 -4.09
N GLY A 288 -18.28 -13.70 -4.53
CA GLY A 288 -19.09 -14.64 -3.77
C GLY A 288 -18.50 -14.98 -2.40
N VAL A 289 -17.16 -15.17 -2.32
CA VAL A 289 -16.47 -15.40 -1.04
C VAL A 289 -16.54 -14.16 -0.14
N ALA A 290 -16.38 -12.97 -0.69
CA ALA A 290 -16.46 -11.73 0.08
C ALA A 290 -17.87 -11.47 0.62
N ASP A 291 -18.90 -11.69 -0.19
CA ASP A 291 -20.31 -11.56 0.20
C ASP A 291 -20.68 -12.59 1.27
N TRP A 292 -20.23 -13.83 1.13
CA TRP A 292 -20.42 -14.88 2.13
C TRP A 292 -19.80 -14.46 3.47
N ARG A 293 -18.53 -14.08 3.46
CA ARG A 293 -17.82 -13.63 4.68
C ARG A 293 -18.54 -12.46 5.35
N ASN A 294 -19.00 -11.48 4.58
CA ASN A 294 -19.68 -10.30 5.12
C ASN A 294 -21.04 -10.65 5.72
N THR A 295 -21.71 -11.67 5.20
CA THR A 295 -23.03 -12.10 5.65
C THR A 295 -22.97 -13.05 6.85
N THR A 296 -21.99 -13.98 6.84
CA THR A 296 -21.87 -15.04 7.87
C THR A 296 -20.87 -14.73 8.96
N GLY A 297 -19.99 -13.75 8.75
CA GLY A 297 -18.91 -13.36 9.66
C GLY A 297 -17.63 -14.20 9.54
N GLY A 298 -17.56 -15.14 8.58
CA GLY A 298 -16.38 -16.00 8.36
C GLY A 298 -16.41 -16.73 7.03
N LEU A 299 -15.42 -17.61 6.82
CA LEU A 299 -15.27 -18.38 5.58
C LEU A 299 -15.91 -19.79 5.65
N LYS A 300 -16.16 -20.28 6.86
CA LYS A 300 -16.65 -21.64 7.08
C LYS A 300 -17.95 -21.89 6.31
N ASP A 301 -18.09 -23.13 5.83
CA ASP A 301 -19.28 -23.63 5.12
C ASP A 301 -19.60 -22.91 3.79
N TYR A 302 -18.63 -22.21 3.18
CA TYR A 302 -18.79 -21.70 1.81
C TYR A 302 -18.94 -22.88 0.83
N PRO A 303 -20.00 -22.89 -0.03
CA PRO A 303 -20.41 -24.11 -0.75
C PRO A 303 -19.44 -24.55 -1.84
N ASP A 304 -18.74 -23.62 -2.50
CA ASP A 304 -17.98 -23.90 -3.73
C ASP A 304 -16.47 -24.07 -3.48
N ALA A 305 -16.05 -24.34 -2.23
CA ALA A 305 -14.65 -24.52 -1.88
C ALA A 305 -14.46 -25.41 -0.64
N VAL A 306 -13.27 -25.96 -0.49
CA VAL A 306 -12.88 -26.69 0.73
C VAL A 306 -12.42 -25.72 1.79
N PHE A 307 -13.04 -25.77 2.96
CA PHE A 307 -12.62 -25.00 4.13
C PHE A 307 -11.46 -25.69 4.85
N VAL A 308 -10.38 -24.95 5.13
CA VAL A 308 -9.20 -25.41 5.86
C VAL A 308 -9.08 -24.62 7.17
N PRO A 309 -9.34 -25.23 8.33
CA PRO A 309 -9.29 -24.53 9.63
C PRO A 309 -7.91 -23.92 9.94
N GLU A 310 -6.83 -24.63 9.60
CA GLU A 310 -5.45 -24.16 9.76
C GLU A 310 -4.99 -23.36 8.54
N GLY A 311 -5.72 -22.28 8.23
CA GLY A 311 -5.56 -21.52 6.99
C GLY A 311 -4.14 -21.03 6.73
N ALA A 312 -3.37 -20.68 7.75
CA ALA A 312 -1.98 -20.24 7.63
C ALA A 312 -1.07 -21.27 6.92
N LYS A 313 -1.39 -22.55 6.96
CA LYS A 313 -0.64 -23.59 6.22
C LYS A 313 -0.72 -23.42 4.71
N LEU A 314 -1.76 -22.76 4.19
CA LEU A 314 -1.88 -22.51 2.75
C LEU A 314 -0.91 -21.44 2.24
N LEU A 315 -0.21 -20.70 3.09
CA LEU A 315 0.94 -19.89 2.66
C LEU A 315 2.04 -20.75 2.03
N GLU A 316 2.16 -22.01 2.45
CA GLU A 316 3.15 -22.99 1.99
C GLU A 316 2.64 -23.89 0.85
N HIS A 317 1.38 -23.65 0.41
CA HIS A 317 0.78 -24.42 -0.68
C HIS A 317 1.41 -24.04 -2.03
N ASP A 318 1.38 -24.98 -2.98
CA ASP A 318 1.94 -24.75 -4.31
C ASP A 318 1.09 -23.73 -5.09
N CYS A 319 1.74 -22.68 -5.59
CA CYS A 319 1.12 -21.63 -6.40
C CYS A 319 2.18 -20.86 -7.20
N ASP A 320 1.74 -20.10 -8.20
CA ASP A 320 2.62 -19.24 -8.99
C ASP A 320 2.89 -17.90 -8.29
N ILE A 321 1.88 -17.36 -7.60
CA ILE A 321 1.93 -16.04 -6.98
C ILE A 321 1.29 -16.10 -5.59
N LEU A 322 2.02 -15.58 -4.59
CA LEU A 322 1.53 -15.43 -3.23
C LEU A 322 1.35 -13.94 -2.89
N ILE A 323 0.17 -13.54 -2.43
CA ILE A 323 -0.21 -12.15 -2.09
C ILE A 323 -0.54 -12.05 -0.59
N PRO A 324 0.44 -11.79 0.28
CA PRO A 324 0.15 -11.45 1.68
C PRO A 324 -0.41 -10.02 1.75
N ALA A 325 -1.71 -9.91 2.09
CA ALA A 325 -2.46 -8.64 2.13
C ALA A 325 -3.14 -8.35 3.47
N ALA A 326 -2.75 -9.05 4.55
CA ALA A 326 -3.37 -8.91 5.87
C ALA A 326 -2.45 -8.24 6.89
N LEU A 327 -1.46 -8.96 7.42
CA LEU A 327 -0.67 -8.58 8.58
C LEU A 327 0.83 -8.58 8.26
N GLU A 328 1.59 -7.86 9.09
CA GLU A 328 3.04 -7.92 9.11
C GLU A 328 3.56 -9.26 9.64
N GLY A 329 4.77 -9.68 9.20
CA GLY A 329 5.49 -10.83 9.73
C GLY A 329 4.85 -12.20 9.51
N VAL A 330 3.89 -12.32 8.60
CA VAL A 330 3.19 -13.60 8.31
C VAL A 330 4.10 -14.62 7.63
N ILE A 331 5.10 -14.16 6.89
CA ILE A 331 6.18 -14.98 6.35
C ILE A 331 7.44 -14.66 7.15
N ASN A 332 7.90 -15.62 7.93
CA ASN A 332 8.95 -15.46 8.93
C ASN A 332 9.93 -16.66 8.90
N LEU A 333 10.89 -16.69 9.82
CA LEU A 333 11.90 -17.75 9.89
C LEU A 333 11.31 -19.16 10.04
N GLU A 334 10.10 -19.28 10.63
CA GLU A 334 9.49 -20.59 10.84
C GLU A 334 8.95 -21.20 9.56
N ASN A 335 8.38 -20.40 8.63
CA ASN A 335 7.67 -20.90 7.44
C ASN A 335 8.40 -20.61 6.10
N ALA A 336 9.31 -19.63 6.05
CA ALA A 336 9.96 -19.19 4.80
C ALA A 336 10.59 -20.33 3.99
N ALA A 337 11.23 -21.29 4.66
CA ALA A 337 11.86 -22.45 4.00
C ALA A 337 10.85 -23.35 3.28
N ARG A 338 9.58 -23.35 3.70
CA ARG A 338 8.51 -24.18 3.12
C ARG A 338 7.63 -23.47 2.11
N ILE A 339 7.76 -22.15 1.97
CA ILE A 339 7.07 -21.38 0.92
C ILE A 339 7.49 -21.90 -0.46
N LYS A 340 6.53 -22.21 -1.32
CA LYS A 340 6.74 -22.77 -2.65
C LYS A 340 6.56 -21.74 -3.77
N ALA A 341 5.83 -20.65 -3.50
CA ALA A 341 5.59 -19.61 -4.47
C ALA A 341 6.90 -19.04 -5.02
N PRO A 342 7.12 -19.03 -6.33
CA PRO A 342 8.29 -18.43 -6.94
C PRO A 342 8.23 -16.91 -6.99
N LEU A 343 7.01 -16.34 -6.88
CA LEU A 343 6.77 -14.90 -6.85
C LEU A 343 5.89 -14.53 -5.65
N ILE A 344 6.37 -13.61 -4.84
CA ILE A 344 5.61 -12.99 -3.74
C ILE A 344 5.41 -11.51 -4.06
N ILE A 345 4.20 -10.99 -3.89
CA ILE A 345 3.93 -9.55 -3.95
C ILE A 345 3.36 -9.06 -2.62
N GLU A 346 4.07 -8.18 -1.95
CA GLU A 346 3.76 -7.71 -0.62
C GLU A 346 2.67 -6.63 -0.64
N ALA A 347 1.42 -7.04 -0.53
CA ALA A 347 0.30 -6.12 -0.50
C ALA A 347 0.06 -5.48 0.88
N ALA A 348 0.42 -6.18 1.98
CA ALA A 348 0.49 -5.61 3.33
C ALA A 348 1.83 -4.87 3.55
N ASN A 349 1.98 -4.16 4.68
CA ASN A 349 3.26 -3.59 5.07
C ASN A 349 4.08 -4.65 5.84
N GLY A 350 5.32 -4.89 5.41
CA GLY A 350 6.26 -5.80 6.05
C GLY A 350 5.74 -7.23 6.27
N PRO A 351 5.05 -7.87 5.33
CA PRO A 351 4.51 -9.21 5.54
C PRO A 351 5.62 -10.29 5.56
N VAL A 352 6.76 -10.00 4.94
CA VAL A 352 7.95 -10.85 4.95
C VAL A 352 8.99 -10.26 5.88
N THR A 353 9.41 -11.01 6.92
CA THR A 353 10.46 -10.56 7.83
C THR A 353 11.82 -10.54 7.15
N ALA A 354 12.77 -9.77 7.68
CA ALA A 354 14.11 -9.67 7.10
C ALA A 354 14.84 -11.04 7.05
N GLY A 355 14.65 -11.87 8.08
CA GLY A 355 15.23 -13.23 8.09
C GLY A 355 14.59 -14.15 7.06
N ALA A 356 13.27 -14.03 6.85
CA ALA A 356 12.55 -14.77 5.82
C ALA A 356 12.94 -14.32 4.41
N ASP A 357 13.14 -13.02 4.19
CA ASP A 357 13.59 -12.44 2.92
C ASP A 357 14.93 -13.06 2.48
N GLU A 358 15.88 -13.25 3.39
CA GLU A 358 17.16 -13.90 3.09
C GLU A 358 16.95 -15.34 2.61
N ILE A 359 16.14 -16.14 3.33
CA ILE A 359 15.86 -17.54 2.97
C ILE A 359 15.16 -17.63 1.61
N LEU A 360 14.16 -16.78 1.37
CA LEU A 360 13.40 -16.78 0.12
C LEU A 360 14.28 -16.41 -1.09
N ARG A 361 15.17 -15.42 -0.94
CA ARG A 361 16.12 -15.04 -1.99
C ARG A 361 17.12 -16.15 -2.29
N GLU A 362 17.66 -16.83 -1.27
CA GLU A 362 18.54 -17.97 -1.45
C GLU A 362 17.87 -19.12 -2.22
N LYS A 363 16.53 -19.24 -2.09
CA LYS A 363 15.70 -20.20 -2.85
C LYS A 363 15.39 -19.73 -4.28
N GLY A 364 15.75 -18.51 -4.65
CA GLY A 364 15.42 -17.92 -5.96
C GLY A 364 14.00 -17.36 -6.06
N CYS A 365 13.28 -17.20 -4.93
CA CYS A 365 11.98 -16.54 -4.92
C CYS A 365 12.14 -15.03 -5.16
N VAL A 366 11.35 -14.49 -6.09
CA VAL A 366 11.32 -13.05 -6.36
C VAL A 366 10.26 -12.40 -5.46
N ILE A 367 10.63 -11.30 -4.81
CA ILE A 367 9.72 -10.52 -3.96
C ILE A 367 9.52 -9.14 -4.56
N ILE A 368 8.29 -8.81 -4.94
CA ILE A 368 7.89 -7.44 -5.27
C ILE A 368 7.57 -6.73 -3.94
N PRO A 369 8.38 -5.73 -3.53
CA PRO A 369 8.36 -5.21 -2.16
C PRO A 369 7.14 -4.33 -1.88
N ASP A 370 6.73 -4.28 -0.61
CA ASP A 370 5.58 -3.53 -0.10
C ASP A 370 5.65 -2.03 -0.39
N MET A 371 6.83 -1.43 -0.28
CA MET A 371 7.00 0.00 -0.56
C MET A 371 6.65 0.37 -2.02
N TYR A 372 6.63 -0.59 -2.94
CA TYR A 372 6.14 -0.44 -4.30
C TYR A 372 4.72 -1.02 -4.46
N ALA A 373 4.50 -2.27 -4.12
CA ALA A 373 3.29 -3.01 -4.42
C ALA A 373 2.01 -2.33 -3.87
N ASN A 374 2.06 -1.82 -2.65
CA ASN A 374 0.92 -1.16 -2.02
C ASN A 374 0.93 0.39 -2.13
N ALA A 375 1.81 0.95 -2.96
CA ALA A 375 1.93 2.39 -3.16
C ALA A 375 0.73 3.03 -3.91
N GLY A 376 -0.13 2.23 -4.52
CA GLY A 376 -1.35 2.74 -5.17
C GLY A 376 -2.21 3.60 -4.25
N GLY A 377 -2.27 3.26 -2.97
CA GLY A 377 -3.00 4.04 -1.98
C GLY A 377 -2.46 5.47 -1.79
N VAL A 378 -1.16 5.67 -1.71
CA VAL A 378 -0.56 7.01 -1.57
C VAL A 378 -0.62 7.78 -2.88
N THR A 379 -0.45 7.13 -4.02
CA THR A 379 -0.58 7.75 -5.35
C THR A 379 -1.97 8.36 -5.53
N VAL A 380 -3.04 7.61 -5.27
CA VAL A 380 -4.41 8.15 -5.37
C VAL A 380 -4.71 9.17 -4.26
N SER A 381 -4.06 9.06 -3.09
CA SER A 381 -4.12 10.11 -2.07
C SER A 381 -3.50 11.43 -2.56
N TYR A 382 -2.43 11.37 -3.35
CA TYR A 382 -1.87 12.56 -4.00
C TYR A 382 -2.88 13.19 -4.97
N PHE A 383 -3.55 12.41 -5.79
CA PHE A 383 -4.58 12.94 -6.70
C PHE A 383 -5.76 13.57 -5.92
N GLU A 384 -6.18 12.97 -4.80
CA GLU A 384 -7.21 13.56 -3.93
C GLU A 384 -6.78 14.91 -3.36
N TRP A 385 -5.54 15.01 -2.90
CA TRP A 385 -4.96 16.25 -2.35
C TRP A 385 -4.91 17.35 -3.43
N VAL A 386 -4.37 17.05 -4.62
CA VAL A 386 -4.32 17.98 -5.77
C VAL A 386 -5.72 18.43 -6.16
N LYS A 387 -6.69 17.50 -6.26
CA LYS A 387 -8.10 17.82 -6.52
C LYS A 387 -8.67 18.83 -5.54
N ASN A 388 -8.36 18.65 -4.24
CA ASN A 388 -8.87 19.54 -3.20
C ASN A 388 -8.19 20.92 -3.21
N LEU A 389 -6.90 21.00 -3.59
CA LEU A 389 -6.19 22.27 -3.78
C LEU A 389 -6.64 23.02 -5.03
N SER A 390 -6.88 22.31 -6.11
CA SER A 390 -7.28 22.92 -7.37
C SER A 390 -8.72 23.47 -7.38
N HIS A 391 -9.56 23.05 -6.41
CA HIS A 391 -10.98 23.37 -6.32
C HIS A 391 -11.80 22.99 -7.57
N ILE A 392 -11.23 22.17 -8.46
CA ILE A 392 -11.84 21.72 -9.73
C ILE A 392 -12.05 20.21 -9.68
N ARG A 393 -13.16 19.73 -10.24
CA ARG A 393 -13.38 18.29 -10.43
C ARG A 393 -12.55 17.79 -11.61
N PHE A 394 -11.76 16.75 -11.40
CA PHE A 394 -10.96 16.12 -12.45
C PHE A 394 -11.83 15.73 -13.66
N GLY A 395 -11.34 16.06 -14.86
CA GLY A 395 -11.92 15.69 -16.14
C GLY A 395 -13.18 16.43 -16.55
N ARG A 396 -13.86 17.21 -15.67
CA ARG A 396 -15.17 17.76 -16.00
C ARG A 396 -15.15 18.75 -17.18
N MET A 397 -14.12 19.58 -17.28
CA MET A 397 -14.00 20.56 -18.40
C MET A 397 -13.46 19.91 -19.66
N GLN A 398 -12.46 19.04 -19.53
CA GLN A 398 -11.85 18.31 -20.64
C GLN A 398 -12.84 17.33 -21.27
N ARG A 399 -13.62 16.62 -20.47
CA ARG A 399 -14.59 15.62 -20.90
C ARG A 399 -15.56 16.17 -21.96
N ARG A 400 -16.13 17.36 -21.78
CA ARG A 400 -17.03 17.95 -22.76
C ARG A 400 -16.32 18.30 -24.08
N GLN A 401 -15.07 18.72 -24.02
CA GLN A 401 -14.29 19.01 -25.19
C GLN A 401 -13.91 17.74 -25.94
N GLU A 402 -13.57 16.67 -25.23
CA GLU A 402 -13.31 15.34 -25.78
C GLU A 402 -14.56 14.74 -26.41
N GLU A 403 -15.71 14.81 -25.71
CA GLU A 403 -17.01 14.39 -26.23
C GLU A 403 -17.38 15.15 -27.53
N ALA A 404 -17.20 16.46 -27.54
CA ALA A 404 -17.47 17.27 -28.75
C ALA A 404 -16.55 16.89 -29.93
N ARG A 405 -15.24 16.68 -29.67
CA ARG A 405 -14.30 16.24 -30.74
C ARG A 405 -14.64 14.85 -31.25
N SER A 406 -14.98 13.92 -30.36
CA SER A 406 -15.37 12.57 -30.72
C SER A 406 -16.65 12.57 -31.59
N LEU A 407 -17.64 13.39 -31.22
CA LEU A 407 -18.87 13.54 -32.01
C LEU A 407 -18.56 14.08 -33.38
N MET A 408 -17.75 15.16 -33.49
CA MET A 408 -17.36 15.74 -34.79
C MET A 408 -16.65 14.70 -35.67
N LEU A 409 -15.78 13.87 -35.11
CA LEU A 409 -15.10 12.83 -35.87
C LEU A 409 -16.09 11.75 -36.35
N LEU A 410 -17.02 11.32 -35.49
CA LEU A 410 -18.05 10.33 -35.86
C LEU A 410 -18.96 10.85 -36.96
N ASP A 411 -19.42 12.11 -36.86
CA ASP A 411 -20.26 12.75 -37.86
C ASP A 411 -19.54 12.81 -39.21
N GLU A 412 -18.23 13.15 -39.22
CA GLU A 412 -17.45 13.18 -40.44
C GLU A 412 -17.23 11.80 -41.06
N LEU A 413 -17.00 10.77 -40.22
CA LEU A 413 -16.88 9.39 -40.70
C LEU A 413 -18.20 8.88 -41.30
N GLU A 414 -19.36 9.19 -40.71
CA GLU A 414 -20.67 8.86 -41.28
C GLU A 414 -20.94 9.60 -42.59
N ARG A 415 -20.55 10.87 -42.66
CA ARG A 415 -20.63 11.66 -43.89
C ARG A 415 -19.80 11.05 -45.05
N LEU A 416 -18.56 10.68 -44.76
CA LEU A 416 -17.65 10.02 -45.72
C LEU A 416 -18.20 8.66 -46.15
N SER A 417 -18.72 7.83 -45.23
CA SER A 417 -19.34 6.55 -45.55
C SER A 417 -20.50 6.72 -46.53
N THR A 418 -21.37 7.71 -46.28
CA THR A 418 -22.50 8.02 -47.16
C THR A 418 -22.04 8.49 -48.56
N GLN A 419 -21.00 9.34 -48.64
CA GLN A 419 -20.41 9.79 -49.91
C GLN A 419 -19.77 8.65 -50.71
N MET A 420 -19.21 7.65 -50.04
CA MET A 420 -18.61 6.48 -50.70
C MET A 420 -19.65 5.42 -51.11
N GLY A 421 -20.94 5.63 -50.84
CA GLY A 421 -22.03 4.69 -51.12
C GLY A 421 -21.95 3.42 -50.25
N ALA A 422 -21.24 3.46 -49.13
CA ALA A 422 -21.17 2.36 -48.18
C ALA A 422 -22.37 2.44 -47.21
N ASP A 423 -23.14 1.36 -47.10
CA ASP A 423 -24.16 1.23 -46.05
C ASP A 423 -23.54 0.78 -44.76
N TRP A 424 -22.76 1.71 -44.17
CA TRP A 424 -22.07 1.46 -42.91
C TRP A 424 -22.62 2.38 -41.82
N SER A 425 -23.11 1.79 -40.72
CA SER A 425 -23.54 2.53 -39.55
C SER A 425 -22.88 1.97 -38.29
N MET A 426 -22.45 2.86 -37.42
CA MET A 426 -21.94 2.50 -36.13
C MET A 426 -23.07 2.13 -35.16
N SER A 427 -22.91 1.06 -34.38
CA SER A 427 -23.90 0.73 -33.36
C SER A 427 -24.03 1.86 -32.33
N ALA A 428 -25.23 2.06 -31.81
CA ALA A 428 -25.49 3.10 -30.81
C ALA A 428 -24.64 2.92 -29.54
N ASP A 429 -24.34 1.69 -29.17
CA ASP A 429 -23.50 1.35 -28.04
C ASP A 429 -22.03 1.72 -28.29
N PHE A 430 -21.51 1.47 -29.50
CA PHE A 430 -20.17 1.92 -29.88
C PHE A 430 -20.08 3.45 -29.87
N LYS A 431 -21.04 4.16 -30.48
CA LYS A 431 -21.09 5.62 -30.48
C LYS A 431 -21.07 6.17 -29.05
N LYS A 432 -21.92 5.64 -28.18
CA LYS A 432 -22.00 6.05 -26.79
C LYS A 432 -20.66 5.86 -26.06
N ARG A 433 -20.01 4.70 -26.19
CA ARG A 433 -18.72 4.42 -25.57
C ARG A 433 -17.58 5.25 -26.14
N PHE A 434 -17.57 5.46 -27.45
CA PHE A 434 -16.53 6.26 -28.13
C PHE A 434 -16.62 7.76 -27.80
N VAL A 435 -17.85 8.28 -27.67
CA VAL A 435 -18.09 9.69 -27.33
C VAL A 435 -17.85 9.98 -25.84
N GLN A 436 -18.10 8.99 -24.99
CA GLN A 436 -17.97 9.16 -23.55
C GLN A 436 -16.52 9.47 -23.18
N GLY A 437 -16.24 10.74 -22.82
CA GLY A 437 -14.93 11.15 -22.32
C GLY A 437 -14.64 10.55 -20.94
N ALA A 438 -13.36 10.48 -20.57
CA ALA A 438 -12.90 9.90 -19.32
C ALA A 438 -13.52 10.59 -18.08
N GLY A 439 -14.11 9.82 -17.20
CA GLY A 439 -14.55 10.28 -15.89
C GLY A 439 -13.41 10.35 -14.87
N GLU A 440 -13.73 10.79 -13.65
CA GLU A 440 -12.72 10.88 -12.58
C GLU A 440 -12.05 9.53 -12.29
N LEU A 441 -12.83 8.44 -12.30
CA LEU A 441 -12.31 7.10 -12.02
C LEU A 441 -11.30 6.64 -13.08
N GLU A 442 -11.63 6.81 -14.36
CA GLU A 442 -10.77 6.41 -15.48
C GLU A 442 -9.46 7.22 -15.49
N LEU A 443 -9.53 8.52 -15.20
CA LEU A 443 -8.33 9.38 -15.08
C LEU A 443 -7.46 8.95 -13.90
N VAL A 444 -8.05 8.63 -12.76
CA VAL A 444 -7.33 8.15 -11.57
C VAL A 444 -6.66 6.81 -11.84
N ARG A 445 -7.36 5.87 -12.50
CA ARG A 445 -6.79 4.57 -12.88
C ARG A 445 -5.64 4.71 -13.87
N SER A 446 -5.79 5.57 -14.87
CA SER A 446 -4.72 5.86 -15.85
C SER A 446 -3.49 6.46 -15.18
N GLY A 447 -3.66 7.50 -14.35
CA GLY A 447 -2.53 8.10 -13.63
C GLY A 447 -1.87 7.15 -12.62
N LEU A 448 -2.65 6.24 -12.02
CA LEU A 448 -2.12 5.20 -11.15
C LEU A 448 -1.29 4.17 -11.94
N ASP A 449 -1.78 3.70 -13.10
CA ASP A 449 -1.05 2.76 -13.98
C ASP A 449 0.28 3.37 -14.42
N ASP A 450 0.28 4.61 -14.90
CA ASP A 450 1.51 5.32 -15.31
C ASP A 450 2.53 5.42 -14.16
N THR A 451 2.07 5.78 -12.96
CA THR A 451 2.93 5.91 -11.78
C THR A 451 3.53 4.55 -11.37
N MET A 452 2.70 3.50 -11.32
CA MET A 452 3.18 2.16 -10.95
C MET A 452 4.16 1.63 -12.00
N ARG A 453 3.88 1.83 -13.27
CA ARG A 453 4.76 1.41 -14.38
C ARG A 453 6.12 2.12 -14.34
N ALA A 454 6.13 3.44 -14.19
CA ALA A 454 7.36 4.22 -14.12
C ALA A 454 8.24 3.80 -12.92
N ALA A 455 7.64 3.56 -11.76
CA ALA A 455 8.37 3.09 -10.58
C ALA A 455 8.99 1.69 -10.79
N MET A 456 8.24 0.75 -11.41
CA MET A 456 8.78 -0.59 -11.72
C MET A 456 9.94 -0.50 -12.71
N GLN A 457 9.81 0.31 -13.74
CA GLN A 457 10.87 0.49 -14.75
C GLN A 457 12.15 1.04 -14.12
N ALA A 458 12.02 2.01 -13.19
CA ALA A 458 13.16 2.55 -12.46
C ALA A 458 13.86 1.49 -11.58
N MET A 459 13.09 0.67 -10.85
CA MET A 459 13.62 -0.45 -10.06
C MET A 459 14.27 -1.51 -10.95
N ARG A 460 13.59 -1.92 -12.02
CA ARG A 460 14.05 -2.92 -12.99
C ARG A 460 15.37 -2.51 -13.64
N ALA A 461 15.50 -1.24 -14.02
CA ALA A 461 16.74 -0.71 -14.61
C ALA A 461 17.95 -0.94 -13.72
N LEU A 462 17.83 -0.74 -12.40
CA LEU A 462 18.90 -1.03 -11.44
C LEU A 462 19.10 -2.54 -11.25
N TRP A 463 18.02 -3.29 -11.07
CA TRP A 463 18.07 -4.73 -10.82
C TRP A 463 18.69 -5.52 -11.98
N HIS A 464 18.55 -5.04 -13.22
CA HIS A 464 19.12 -5.70 -14.40
C HIS A 464 20.54 -5.24 -14.73
N SER A 465 20.91 -4.00 -14.42
CA SER A 465 22.18 -3.41 -14.85
C SER A 465 23.31 -3.56 -13.83
N ASP A 466 22.99 -3.71 -12.53
CA ASP A 466 23.99 -3.77 -11.45
C ASP A 466 23.94 -5.11 -10.73
N GLN A 467 25.04 -5.86 -10.78
CA GLN A 467 25.16 -7.19 -10.14
C GLN A 467 25.10 -7.11 -8.60
N ASN A 468 25.36 -5.96 -8.00
CA ASN A 468 25.26 -5.76 -6.57
C ASN A 468 23.79 -5.53 -6.12
N VAL A 469 22.92 -5.19 -7.05
CA VAL A 469 21.47 -5.04 -6.81
C VAL A 469 20.79 -6.41 -6.97
N THR A 470 20.78 -7.17 -5.90
CA THR A 470 20.39 -8.59 -5.92
C THR A 470 18.89 -8.83 -6.04
N ASP A 471 18.08 -7.84 -5.64
CA ASP A 471 16.63 -7.98 -5.54
C ASP A 471 15.89 -6.65 -5.75
N LEU A 472 14.58 -6.72 -6.02
CA LEU A 472 13.73 -5.55 -6.25
C LEU A 472 13.57 -4.68 -5.00
N ARG A 473 13.72 -5.23 -3.78
CA ARG A 473 13.64 -4.44 -2.55
C ARG A 473 14.82 -3.49 -2.42
N ILE A 474 16.05 -3.98 -2.68
CA ILE A 474 17.24 -3.12 -2.72
C ILE A 474 17.09 -2.08 -3.83
N ALA A 475 16.64 -2.48 -5.02
CA ALA A 475 16.41 -1.55 -6.12
C ALA A 475 15.42 -0.43 -5.74
N ALA A 476 14.33 -0.78 -5.04
CA ALA A 476 13.34 0.18 -4.57
C ALA A 476 13.93 1.20 -3.58
N TYR A 477 14.69 0.72 -2.59
CA TYR A 477 15.38 1.62 -1.64
C TYR A 477 16.41 2.49 -2.34
N LEU A 478 17.19 1.96 -3.30
CA LEU A 478 18.17 2.73 -4.07
C LEU A 478 17.52 3.88 -4.84
N VAL A 479 16.43 3.61 -5.56
CA VAL A 479 15.67 4.64 -6.29
C VAL A 479 15.18 5.71 -5.32
N ALA A 480 14.57 5.30 -4.20
CA ALA A 480 13.99 6.21 -3.23
C ALA A 480 15.07 7.07 -2.54
N ILE A 481 16.15 6.45 -2.04
CA ILE A 481 17.22 7.16 -1.32
C ILE A 481 17.91 8.17 -2.25
N ARG A 482 18.18 7.82 -3.53
CA ARG A 482 18.75 8.74 -4.51
C ARG A 482 17.90 9.99 -4.68
N LYS A 483 16.57 9.84 -4.85
CA LYS A 483 15.64 10.96 -5.00
C LYS A 483 15.59 11.84 -3.75
N VAL A 484 15.56 11.23 -2.56
CA VAL A 484 15.59 11.96 -1.28
C VAL A 484 16.90 12.73 -1.12
N ALA A 485 18.04 12.11 -1.42
CA ALA A 485 19.36 12.71 -1.37
C ALA A 485 19.48 13.90 -2.33
N GLU A 486 19.08 13.72 -3.60
CA GLU A 486 19.04 14.80 -4.59
C GLU A 486 18.21 15.99 -4.13
N SER A 487 17.05 15.73 -3.50
CA SER A 487 16.20 16.80 -2.98
C SER A 487 16.89 17.58 -1.87
N TYR A 488 17.56 16.91 -0.94
CA TYR A 488 18.31 17.57 0.12
C TYR A 488 19.50 18.38 -0.43
N GLN A 489 20.26 17.80 -1.37
CA GLN A 489 21.39 18.50 -2.03
C GLN A 489 20.94 19.76 -2.76
N LYS A 490 19.80 19.72 -3.49
CA LYS A 490 19.21 20.88 -4.16
C LYS A 490 18.74 21.97 -3.18
N LYS A 491 18.46 21.61 -1.91
CA LYS A 491 18.12 22.53 -0.83
C LYS A 491 19.33 23.07 -0.08
N GLY A 492 20.55 22.65 -0.43
CA GLY A 492 21.80 23.13 0.15
C GLY A 492 22.29 22.31 1.35
N LEU A 493 21.85 21.06 1.48
CA LEU A 493 22.34 20.11 2.49
C LEU A 493 23.33 19.14 1.87
#